data_ffbba1d9a286aea14c60939a9eefbdfb
#
_entry.id   ffbba1d9a286aea14c60939a9eefbdfb
#
_cell.length_a   1.000
_cell.length_b   1.000
_cell.length_c   1.000
_cell.angle_alpha   90.00
_cell.angle_beta   90.00
_cell.angle_gamma   90.00
#
_symmetry.space_group_name_H-M   'P 1'
#
loop_
_entity.id
_entity.type
_entity.pdbx_description
1 polymer ?
#
loop_
_entity_poly.entity_id
_entity_poly.type
_entity_poly.pdbx_seq_one_letter_code
_entity_poly.pdbx_strand_id
1 'polypeptide(L)'
;MSSTDASTETSTQEVGTVDMRLEVVTLPVSDVDRAKRFYQSLGWRLDADIAAGGEMRLVQMTPPHSACSIHFGKGFTAMEPGSLDRLYLAVKDIDAAREDLIARGVDVSEVEEQPRPPGLPDVPGRSYFAYALFRDPDGNGWLLQEITTRLPGREWED
;
A
#
# COMPACT_ATOMS: atom_id res chain seq x y z
N MET A 1 6.39 -1.59 39.25
CA MET A 1 6.55 -2.07 37.85
C MET A 1 5.19 -2.16 37.20
N SER A 2 4.90 -1.27 36.27
CA SER A 2 3.70 -1.35 35.49
C SER A 2 3.91 -2.37 34.37
N SER A 3 3.28 -3.53 34.45
CA SER A 3 3.16 -4.41 33.32
C SER A 3 2.17 -3.79 32.35
N THR A 4 2.64 -3.34 31.19
CA THR A 4 1.76 -2.97 30.09
C THR A 4 1.22 -4.27 29.48
N ASP A 5 0.03 -4.65 29.86
CA ASP A 5 -0.68 -5.71 29.15
C ASP A 5 -1.10 -5.17 27.79
N ALA A 6 -0.47 -5.68 26.72
CA ALA A 6 -0.96 -5.42 25.39
C ALA A 6 -2.28 -6.17 25.22
N SER A 7 -3.37 -5.44 25.11
CA SER A 7 -4.69 -6.03 24.84
C SER A 7 -5.10 -5.70 23.42
N THR A 8 -5.62 -6.71 22.70
CA THR A 8 -6.22 -6.52 21.39
C THR A 8 -7.73 -6.58 21.52
N GLU A 9 -8.36 -5.48 21.17
CA GLU A 9 -9.81 -5.41 21.13
C GLU A 9 -10.30 -5.54 19.70
N THR A 10 -11.10 -6.58 19.42
CA THR A 10 -11.88 -6.64 18.19
C THR A 10 -13.25 -6.06 18.49
N SER A 11 -13.61 -4.98 17.80
CA SER A 11 -14.85 -4.27 18.03
C SER A 11 -16.06 -5.14 17.70
N THR A 12 -17.06 -5.15 18.60
CA THR A 12 -18.40 -5.68 18.34
C THR A 12 -19.36 -4.58 17.87
N GLN A 13 -18.83 -3.37 17.64
CA GLN A 13 -19.63 -2.25 17.18
C GLN A 13 -20.25 -2.55 15.81
N GLU A 14 -21.52 -2.23 15.64
CA GLU A 14 -22.17 -2.32 14.34
C GLU A 14 -21.56 -1.32 13.36
N VAL A 15 -21.32 -1.79 12.14
CA VAL A 15 -20.83 -0.96 11.05
C VAL A 15 -21.96 -0.06 10.58
N GLY A 16 -21.65 1.18 10.21
CA GLY A 16 -22.61 2.11 9.64
C GLY A 16 -23.27 1.56 8.37
N THR A 17 -24.46 2.09 8.05
CA THR A 17 -25.27 1.59 6.92
C THR A 17 -25.00 2.30 5.60
N VAL A 18 -24.25 3.39 5.61
CA VAL A 18 -23.87 4.11 4.40
C VAL A 18 -22.52 3.59 3.91
N ASP A 19 -22.47 3.13 2.66
CA ASP A 19 -21.22 2.66 2.06
C ASP A 19 -20.21 3.78 1.96
N MET A 20 -19.02 3.54 2.50
CA MET A 20 -17.84 4.38 2.33
C MET A 20 -16.64 3.48 2.11
N ARG A 21 -16.06 3.57 0.92
CA ARG A 21 -14.92 2.73 0.52
C ARG A 21 -13.74 3.64 0.18
N LEU A 22 -12.55 3.22 0.58
CA LEU A 22 -11.35 3.98 0.20
C LEU A 22 -11.14 3.84 -1.31
N GLU A 23 -11.31 4.95 -2.03
CA GLU A 23 -11.25 4.96 -3.49
C GLU A 23 -9.83 5.22 -4.00
N VAL A 24 -9.17 6.24 -3.48
CA VAL A 24 -7.91 6.69 -4.03
C VAL A 24 -7.08 7.40 -2.98
N VAL A 25 -5.75 7.22 -3.07
CA VAL A 25 -4.77 7.94 -2.24
C VAL A 25 -3.96 8.84 -3.17
N THR A 26 -3.81 10.11 -2.81
CA THR A 26 -2.98 11.06 -3.55
C THR A 26 -1.53 10.95 -3.15
N LEU A 27 -0.64 10.70 -4.12
CA LEU A 27 0.80 10.67 -3.90
C LEU A 27 1.43 12.02 -4.26
N PRO A 28 2.27 12.58 -3.38
CA PRO A 28 3.05 13.76 -3.72
C PRO A 28 4.26 13.38 -4.57
N VAL A 29 4.29 13.86 -5.82
CA VAL A 29 5.39 13.60 -6.74
C VAL A 29 5.89 14.90 -7.37
N SER A 30 7.18 14.93 -7.71
CA SER A 30 7.79 16.11 -8.35
C SER A 30 7.73 16.05 -9.88
N ASP A 31 7.66 14.86 -10.45
CA ASP A 31 7.67 14.62 -11.89
C ASP A 31 6.61 13.58 -12.23
N VAL A 32 5.52 14.03 -12.84
CA VAL A 32 4.36 13.17 -13.15
C VAL A 32 4.72 12.10 -14.15
N ASP A 33 5.48 12.42 -15.19
CA ASP A 33 5.88 11.42 -16.21
C ASP A 33 6.80 10.35 -15.63
N ARG A 34 7.73 10.75 -14.77
CA ARG A 34 8.64 9.81 -14.10
C ARG A 34 7.86 8.88 -13.17
N ALA A 35 6.94 9.41 -12.39
CA ALA A 35 6.08 8.61 -11.51
C ALA A 35 5.23 7.64 -12.32
N LYS A 36 4.61 8.11 -13.40
CA LYS A 36 3.81 7.26 -14.29
C LYS A 36 4.62 6.09 -14.84
N ARG A 37 5.82 6.35 -15.36
CA ARG A 37 6.71 5.30 -15.88
C ARG A 37 7.08 4.28 -14.79
N PHE A 38 7.37 4.77 -13.59
CA PHE A 38 7.71 3.89 -12.47
C PHE A 38 6.57 2.94 -12.14
N TYR A 39 5.37 3.45 -11.91
CA TYR A 39 4.24 2.59 -11.53
C TYR A 39 3.78 1.70 -12.67
N GLN A 40 3.90 2.13 -13.93
CA GLN A 40 3.69 1.24 -15.07
C GLN A 40 4.71 0.10 -15.09
N SER A 41 5.95 0.36 -14.74
CA SER A 41 7.00 -0.68 -14.68
C SER A 41 6.73 -1.75 -13.62
N LEU A 42 5.94 -1.43 -12.60
CA LEU A 42 5.50 -2.39 -11.59
C LEU A 42 4.37 -3.32 -12.09
N GLY A 43 3.83 -3.06 -13.27
CA GLY A 43 2.69 -3.79 -13.79
C GLY A 43 1.35 -3.24 -13.31
N TRP A 44 1.31 -2.04 -12.76
CA TRP A 44 0.07 -1.43 -12.31
C TRP A 44 -0.75 -0.88 -13.48
N ARG A 45 -2.07 -0.98 -13.39
CA ARG A 45 -3.00 -0.56 -14.44
C ARG A 45 -3.09 0.96 -14.50
N LEU A 46 -2.95 1.52 -15.69
CA LEU A 46 -3.24 2.94 -15.93
C LEU A 46 -4.74 3.11 -16.12
N ASP A 47 -5.39 3.79 -15.19
CA ASP A 47 -6.82 4.05 -15.25
C ASP A 47 -7.15 5.35 -15.97
N ALA A 48 -6.34 6.38 -15.76
CA ALA A 48 -6.54 7.67 -16.38
C ALA A 48 -5.22 8.43 -16.49
N ASP A 49 -5.07 9.19 -17.56
CA ASP A 49 -4.04 10.20 -17.73
C ASP A 49 -4.71 11.39 -18.42
N ILE A 50 -5.06 12.39 -17.62
CA ILE A 50 -5.86 13.52 -18.06
C ILE A 50 -5.02 14.77 -17.98
N ALA A 51 -4.90 15.47 -19.11
CA ALA A 51 -4.36 16.82 -19.16
C ALA A 51 -5.51 17.74 -19.60
N ALA A 52 -6.02 18.51 -18.66
CA ALA A 52 -7.10 19.45 -18.92
C ALA A 52 -6.58 20.88 -18.80
N GLY A 53 -6.55 21.59 -19.88
CA GLY A 53 -6.22 23.00 -20.01
C GLY A 53 -5.27 23.63 -18.99
N GLY A 54 -4.24 24.36 -19.44
CA GLY A 54 -3.26 24.95 -18.53
C GLY A 54 -2.28 23.92 -17.99
N GLU A 55 -1.99 23.98 -16.68
CA GLU A 55 -1.01 23.10 -16.05
C GLU A 55 -1.63 21.87 -15.36
N MET A 56 -2.93 21.64 -15.52
CA MET A 56 -3.59 20.56 -14.83
C MET A 56 -3.29 19.21 -15.47
N ARG A 57 -2.80 18.29 -14.68
CA ARG A 57 -2.61 16.89 -15.08
C ARG A 57 -2.92 15.96 -13.94
N LEU A 58 -3.65 14.91 -14.23
CA LEU A 58 -3.99 13.85 -13.29
C LEU A 58 -3.69 12.49 -13.91
N VAL A 59 -2.92 11.68 -13.20
CA VAL A 59 -2.68 10.27 -13.54
C VAL A 59 -3.23 9.41 -12.41
N GLN A 60 -4.05 8.43 -12.74
CA GLN A 60 -4.57 7.46 -11.77
C GLN A 60 -4.16 6.06 -12.18
N MET A 61 -3.66 5.31 -11.21
CA MET A 61 -3.17 3.96 -11.42
C MET A 61 -3.61 3.04 -10.29
N THR A 62 -3.76 1.76 -10.60
CA THR A 62 -4.24 0.77 -9.63
C THR A 62 -3.30 -0.43 -9.57
N PRO A 63 -2.84 -0.82 -8.35
CA PRO A 63 -2.11 -2.07 -8.18
C PRO A 63 -2.95 -3.27 -8.63
N PRO A 64 -2.32 -4.39 -9.07
CA PRO A 64 -3.07 -5.56 -9.50
C PRO A 64 -4.06 -6.04 -8.44
N HIS A 65 -5.32 -6.17 -8.84
CA HIS A 65 -6.44 -6.64 -8.00
C HIS A 65 -6.81 -5.75 -6.81
N SER A 66 -6.24 -4.55 -6.70
CA SER A 66 -6.60 -3.60 -5.66
C SER A 66 -7.92 -2.90 -5.99
N ALA A 67 -8.76 -2.69 -4.97
CA ALA A 67 -9.95 -1.86 -5.10
C ALA A 67 -9.63 -0.36 -4.92
N CYS A 68 -8.57 -0.06 -4.17
CA CYS A 68 -8.10 1.31 -3.97
C CYS A 68 -7.00 1.65 -4.98
N SER A 69 -7.07 2.85 -5.52
CA SER A 69 -6.11 3.38 -6.50
C SER A 69 -5.18 4.40 -5.87
N ILE A 70 -4.16 4.79 -6.62
CA ILE A 70 -3.39 5.99 -6.35
C ILE A 70 -3.59 6.99 -7.49
N HIS A 71 -3.47 8.27 -7.18
CA HIS A 71 -3.34 9.27 -8.21
C HIS A 71 -2.27 10.30 -7.85
N PHE A 72 -1.71 10.91 -8.85
CA PHE A 72 -0.72 11.98 -8.72
C PHE A 72 -0.87 12.94 -9.89
N GLY A 73 -0.44 14.15 -9.67
CA GLY A 73 -0.58 15.20 -10.69
C GLY A 73 -0.04 16.52 -10.18
N LYS A 74 -0.40 17.59 -10.87
CA LYS A 74 -0.04 18.94 -10.47
C LYS A 74 -1.22 19.60 -9.78
N GLY A 75 -0.96 20.21 -8.61
CA GLY A 75 -1.93 21.03 -7.91
C GLY A 75 -2.92 20.27 -7.02
N PHE A 76 -2.73 18.97 -6.78
CA PHE A 76 -3.68 18.17 -6.00
C PHE A 76 -3.36 18.08 -4.52
N THR A 77 -2.14 18.36 -4.13
CA THR A 77 -1.74 18.26 -2.73
C THR A 77 -0.64 19.28 -2.42
N ALA A 78 -0.65 19.77 -1.19
CA ALA A 78 0.42 20.64 -0.68
C ALA A 78 1.54 19.83 0.00
N MET A 79 1.44 18.49 0.04
CA MET A 79 2.48 17.66 0.59
C MET A 79 3.77 17.73 -0.23
N GLU A 80 4.91 17.70 0.46
CA GLU A 80 6.21 17.63 -0.21
C GLU A 80 6.35 16.34 -1.02
N PRO A 81 6.90 16.39 -2.24
CA PRO A 81 7.16 15.19 -3.02
C PRO A 81 7.98 14.17 -2.21
N GLY A 82 7.55 12.91 -2.26
CA GLY A 82 8.24 11.84 -1.55
C GLY A 82 7.94 11.74 -0.05
N SER A 83 7.03 12.55 0.48
CA SER A 83 6.77 12.62 1.91
C SER A 83 5.86 11.52 2.46
N LEU A 84 5.17 10.77 1.60
CA LEU A 84 4.39 9.64 2.07
C LEU A 84 5.32 8.49 2.45
N ASP A 85 5.09 7.97 3.63
CA ASP A 85 5.87 6.85 4.15
C ASP A 85 4.90 5.76 4.62
N ARG A 86 5.23 4.51 4.32
CA ARG A 86 4.47 3.35 4.77
C ARG A 86 3.07 3.21 4.16
N LEU A 87 2.98 3.23 2.84
CA LEU A 87 1.80 2.73 2.15
C LEU A 87 1.89 1.20 2.07
N TYR A 88 0.86 0.51 2.55
CA TYR A 88 0.88 -0.95 2.65
C TYR A 88 0.29 -1.61 1.43
N LEU A 89 1.01 -2.60 0.89
CA LEU A 89 0.52 -3.50 -0.15
C LEU A 89 0.43 -4.90 0.43
N ALA A 90 -0.78 -5.42 0.55
CA ALA A 90 -0.99 -6.78 1.02
C ALA A 90 -0.67 -7.77 -0.10
N VAL A 91 0.19 -8.73 0.19
CA VAL A 91 0.57 -9.78 -0.75
C VAL A 91 0.40 -11.15 -0.09
N LYS A 92 0.04 -12.16 -0.87
CA LYS A 92 -0.14 -13.53 -0.35
C LYS A 92 1.17 -14.28 -0.21
N ASP A 93 2.16 -13.96 -1.03
CA ASP A 93 3.51 -14.54 -1.01
C ASP A 93 4.52 -13.42 -1.19
N ILE A 94 5.12 -12.99 -0.10
CA ILE A 94 6.03 -11.83 -0.12
C ILE A 94 7.33 -12.13 -0.85
N ASP A 95 7.82 -13.37 -0.82
CA ASP A 95 9.04 -13.72 -1.53
C ASP A 95 8.82 -13.64 -3.04
N ALA A 96 7.69 -14.16 -3.53
CA ALA A 96 7.32 -14.05 -4.95
C ALA A 96 7.08 -12.61 -5.37
N ALA A 97 6.41 -11.82 -4.55
CA ALA A 97 6.18 -10.40 -4.83
C ALA A 97 7.49 -9.61 -4.90
N ARG A 98 8.40 -9.88 -3.98
CA ARG A 98 9.73 -9.26 -3.96
C ARG A 98 10.52 -9.62 -5.22
N GLU A 99 10.55 -10.89 -5.60
CA GLU A 99 11.25 -11.36 -6.79
C GLU A 99 10.70 -10.72 -8.07
N ASP A 100 9.38 -10.58 -8.17
CA ASP A 100 8.74 -9.90 -9.30
C ASP A 100 9.18 -8.44 -9.42
N LEU A 101 9.18 -7.70 -8.31
CA LEU A 101 9.62 -6.31 -8.29
C LEU A 101 11.11 -6.18 -8.65
N ILE A 102 11.96 -7.06 -8.13
CA ILE A 102 13.39 -7.06 -8.47
C ILE A 102 13.59 -7.34 -9.96
N ALA A 103 12.85 -8.29 -10.52
CA ALA A 103 12.90 -8.58 -11.95
C ALA A 103 12.48 -7.39 -12.81
N ARG A 104 11.63 -6.51 -12.27
CA ARG A 104 11.20 -5.27 -12.93
C ARG A 104 12.15 -4.09 -12.70
N GLY A 105 13.27 -4.31 -12.01
CA GLY A 105 14.31 -3.30 -11.79
C GLY A 105 14.11 -2.46 -10.52
N VAL A 106 13.23 -2.86 -9.61
CA VAL A 106 12.98 -2.14 -8.37
C VAL A 106 13.96 -2.60 -7.29
N ASP A 107 14.50 -1.65 -6.54
CA ASP A 107 15.32 -1.93 -5.37
C ASP A 107 14.39 -2.20 -4.18
N VAL A 108 14.29 -3.46 -3.78
CA VAL A 108 13.43 -3.91 -2.66
C VAL A 108 14.31 -4.45 -1.55
N SER A 109 14.03 -4.04 -0.31
CA SER A 109 14.73 -4.56 0.85
C SER A 109 14.55 -6.07 0.99
N GLU A 110 15.39 -6.69 1.80
CA GLU A 110 15.17 -8.08 2.20
C GLU A 110 13.87 -8.21 3.01
N VAL A 111 13.30 -9.40 2.99
CA VAL A 111 12.11 -9.70 3.80
C VAL A 111 12.53 -9.76 5.26
N GLU A 112 11.86 -8.97 6.11
CA GLU A 112 12.04 -8.99 7.55
C GLU A 112 10.80 -9.53 8.22
N GLU A 113 10.99 -10.38 9.22
CA GLU A 113 9.91 -10.88 10.07
C GLU A 113 9.94 -10.14 11.39
N GLN A 114 8.78 -9.64 11.81
CA GLN A 114 8.61 -8.99 13.09
C GLN A 114 8.04 -9.97 14.12
N PRO A 115 8.47 -9.90 15.38
CA PRO A 115 7.87 -10.74 16.40
C PRO A 115 6.40 -10.38 16.59
N ARG A 116 5.60 -11.41 16.78
CA ARG A 116 4.17 -11.25 16.99
C ARG A 116 3.90 -10.62 18.35
N PRO A 117 3.20 -9.46 18.40
CA PRO A 117 2.84 -8.86 19.69
C PRO A 117 1.87 -9.77 20.47
N PRO A 118 1.99 -9.82 21.82
CA PRO A 118 1.02 -10.54 22.63
C PRO A 118 -0.39 -9.98 22.47
N GLY A 119 -1.39 -10.82 22.54
CA GLY A 119 -2.80 -10.41 22.53
C GLY A 119 -3.43 -10.29 21.15
N LEU A 120 -2.68 -10.51 20.08
CA LEU A 120 -3.26 -10.55 18.74
C LEU A 120 -3.97 -11.90 18.50
N PRO A 121 -5.05 -11.91 17.69
CA PRO A 121 -5.66 -13.17 17.28
C PRO A 121 -4.66 -14.09 16.63
N ASP A 122 -4.84 -15.40 16.82
CA ASP A 122 -3.97 -16.40 16.27
C ASP A 122 -4.16 -16.47 14.75
N VAL A 123 -3.11 -16.12 14.01
CA VAL A 123 -3.05 -16.30 12.56
C VAL A 123 -1.90 -17.23 12.22
N PRO A 124 -2.09 -18.18 11.27
CA PRO A 124 -1.03 -19.12 10.92
C PRO A 124 0.18 -18.44 10.28
N GLY A 125 1.35 -19.00 10.52
CA GLY A 125 2.59 -18.56 9.89
C GLY A 125 2.97 -17.13 10.26
N ARG A 126 3.40 -16.36 9.26
CA ARG A 126 3.88 -14.99 9.42
C ARG A 126 2.92 -13.93 8.87
N SER A 127 1.63 -14.27 8.76
CA SER A 127 0.61 -13.35 8.27
C SER A 127 0.61 -12.05 9.11
N TYR A 128 0.68 -10.90 8.45
CA TYR A 128 0.85 -9.55 9.00
C TYR A 128 2.26 -9.22 9.52
N PHE A 129 3.19 -10.15 9.63
CA PHE A 129 4.48 -9.92 10.31
C PHE A 129 5.71 -10.11 9.42
N ALA A 130 5.55 -10.28 8.13
CA ALA A 130 6.64 -10.28 7.17
C ALA A 130 6.52 -9.05 6.26
N TYR A 131 7.61 -8.29 6.14
CA TYR A 131 7.65 -7.01 5.44
C TYR A 131 8.83 -6.91 4.50
N ALA A 132 8.65 -6.15 3.42
CA ALA A 132 9.74 -5.69 2.55
C ALA A 132 9.40 -4.28 2.05
N LEU A 133 10.42 -3.45 1.89
CA LEU A 133 10.26 -2.03 1.58
C LEU A 133 10.80 -1.69 0.21
N PHE A 134 10.12 -0.81 -0.50
CA PHE A 134 10.66 -0.13 -1.68
C PHE A 134 10.16 1.31 -1.71
N ARG A 135 10.80 2.13 -2.54
CA ARG A 135 10.44 3.54 -2.67
C ARG A 135 10.21 3.88 -4.14
N ASP A 136 9.33 4.85 -4.37
CA ASP A 136 9.17 5.42 -5.70
C ASP A 136 10.31 6.42 -6.00
N PRO A 137 10.40 6.99 -7.23
CA PRO A 137 11.49 7.92 -7.56
C PRO A 137 11.58 9.17 -6.70
N ASP A 138 10.49 9.63 -6.12
CA ASP A 138 10.48 10.76 -5.20
C ASP A 138 10.82 10.39 -3.75
N GLY A 139 10.79 9.10 -3.43
CA GLY A 139 11.05 8.60 -2.08
C GLY A 139 9.78 8.21 -1.31
N ASN A 140 8.60 8.25 -1.93
CA ASN A 140 7.40 7.74 -1.27
C ASN A 140 7.57 6.27 -0.93
N GLY A 141 7.33 5.90 0.31
CA GLY A 141 7.62 4.58 0.85
C GLY A 141 6.46 3.61 0.73
N TRP A 142 6.75 2.45 0.18
CA TRP A 142 5.83 1.33 0.04
C TRP A 142 6.31 0.16 0.87
N LEU A 143 5.37 -0.52 1.50
CA LEU A 143 5.65 -1.68 2.34
C LEU A 143 4.84 -2.87 1.86
N LEU A 144 5.53 -3.89 1.36
CA LEU A 144 4.90 -5.18 1.13
C LEU A 144 4.67 -5.84 2.48
N GLN A 145 3.46 -6.31 2.71
CA GLN A 145 3.10 -7.04 3.91
C GLN A 145 2.45 -8.35 3.52
N GLU A 146 3.02 -9.47 3.97
CA GLU A 146 2.41 -10.77 3.71
C GLU A 146 1.18 -10.95 4.57
N ILE A 147 0.05 -11.20 3.91
CA ILE A 147 -1.20 -11.53 4.58
C ILE A 147 -1.75 -12.80 3.92
N THR A 148 -1.60 -13.92 4.59
CA THR A 148 -2.12 -15.21 4.11
C THR A 148 -3.49 -15.50 4.71
N THR A 149 -3.64 -15.22 6.00
CA THR A 149 -4.91 -15.32 6.72
C THR A 149 -5.23 -13.94 7.27
N ARG A 150 -6.40 -13.42 6.91
CA ARG A 150 -6.83 -12.11 7.36
C ARG A 150 -7.51 -12.17 8.72
N LEU A 151 -7.40 -11.07 9.45
CA LEU A 151 -8.16 -10.87 10.67
C LEU A 151 -9.68 -10.89 10.36
N PRO A 152 -10.52 -11.27 11.34
CA PRO A 152 -11.97 -11.29 11.15
C PRO A 152 -12.50 -9.95 10.62
N GLY A 153 -13.39 -10.02 9.65
CA GLY A 153 -13.98 -8.85 8.98
C GLY A 153 -13.14 -8.30 7.83
N ARG A 154 -12.00 -8.91 7.52
CA ARG A 154 -11.10 -8.48 6.45
C ARG A 154 -10.74 -9.61 5.49
N GLU A 155 -11.59 -10.59 5.39
CA GLU A 155 -11.37 -11.75 4.51
C GLU A 155 -11.11 -11.29 3.07
N TRP A 156 -10.32 -12.08 2.33
CA TRP A 156 -10.11 -11.82 0.91
C TRP A 156 -11.42 -11.95 0.15
N GLU A 157 -11.72 -10.95 -0.67
CA GLU A 157 -12.80 -11.07 -1.65
C GLU A 157 -12.28 -11.83 -2.87
N ASP A 158 -13.03 -12.84 -3.30
CA ASP A 158 -12.68 -13.64 -4.48
C ASP A 158 -13.07 -12.92 -5.78
#